data_0a41d92b114ba056cd8a84871103cb33
#
_entry.id   0a41d92b114ba056cd8a84871103cb33
#
_cell.length_a   1.000
_cell.length_b   1.000
_cell.length_c   1.000
_cell.angle_alpha   90.00
_cell.angle_beta   90.00
_cell.angle_gamma   90.00
#
_symmetry.space_group_name_H-M   'P 1'
#
loop_
_entity.id
_entity.type
_entity.pdbx_description
1 polymer ?
#
loop_
_entity_poly.entity_id
_entity_poly.type
_entity_poly.pdbx_seq_one_letter_code
_entity_poly.pdbx_strand_id
1 'polypeptide(L)'
;SIAGLSTEQISVLTTDRVAALGVKQIAALTRSQIGALTTDQVAALTTTQIGALSGTQLAALTTDQVEALTTDQVAALNAKNIASMTSAQIGAMDSDQVEALTSAQIASLGATALSAMATDDLATFTTDEMAAISVKAIAGLSTDQIAALSTDKVAALGVKQIAALTSGQIGALTTDQVAA
;
A
#
# COMPACT_ATOMS: atom_id res chain seq x y z
N SER A 1 24.70 -16.52 -9.74
CA SER A 1 23.94 -15.48 -9.04
C SER A 1 22.59 -15.32 -9.74
N ILE A 2 21.48 -15.21 -8.99
CA ILE A 2 20.14 -15.04 -9.58
C ILE A 2 20.00 -13.74 -10.40
N ALA A 3 20.77 -12.71 -10.05
CA ALA A 3 20.82 -11.45 -10.79
C ALA A 3 21.35 -11.59 -12.24
N GLY A 4 21.98 -12.72 -12.56
CA GLY A 4 22.44 -13.02 -13.93
C GLY A 4 21.42 -13.72 -14.81
N LEU A 5 20.25 -14.08 -14.28
CA LEU A 5 19.17 -14.66 -15.06
C LEU A 5 18.48 -13.60 -15.93
N SER A 6 18.03 -14.00 -17.14
CA SER A 6 17.16 -13.15 -17.95
C SER A 6 15.76 -13.08 -17.33
N THR A 7 14.95 -12.11 -17.77
CA THR A 7 13.53 -11.99 -17.38
C THR A 7 12.74 -13.24 -17.75
N GLU A 8 13.01 -13.83 -18.92
CA GLU A 8 12.39 -15.07 -19.39
C GLU A 8 12.77 -16.25 -18.47
N GLN A 9 14.05 -16.33 -18.06
CA GLN A 9 14.49 -17.37 -17.13
C GLN A 9 13.86 -17.21 -15.74
N ILE A 10 13.60 -15.99 -15.30
CA ILE A 10 12.89 -15.71 -14.04
C ILE A 10 11.43 -16.17 -14.15
N SER A 11 10.72 -15.81 -15.22
CA SER A 11 9.29 -16.12 -15.37
C SER A 11 8.98 -17.61 -15.46
N VAL A 12 9.95 -18.45 -15.86
CA VAL A 12 9.78 -19.91 -15.95
C VAL A 12 10.23 -20.68 -14.70
N LEU A 13 10.73 -19.99 -13.66
CA LEU A 13 11.00 -20.63 -12.38
C LEU A 13 9.68 -21.16 -11.78
N THR A 14 9.73 -22.31 -11.14
CA THR A 14 8.59 -22.78 -10.37
C THR A 14 8.40 -21.94 -9.10
N THR A 15 7.16 -21.89 -8.62
CA THR A 15 6.83 -21.20 -7.35
C THR A 15 7.67 -21.69 -6.18
N ASP A 16 7.89 -23.02 -6.08
CA ASP A 16 8.74 -23.62 -5.04
C ASP A 16 10.19 -23.12 -5.11
N ARG A 17 10.71 -22.92 -6.32
CA ARG A 17 12.07 -22.38 -6.48
C ARG A 17 12.14 -20.92 -6.10
N VAL A 18 11.12 -20.15 -6.40
CA VAL A 18 11.02 -18.74 -5.99
C VAL A 18 10.90 -18.63 -4.47
N ALA A 19 10.04 -19.44 -3.84
CA ALA A 19 9.89 -19.49 -2.39
C ALA A 19 11.18 -19.96 -1.67
N ALA A 20 11.98 -20.82 -2.31
CA ALA A 20 13.26 -21.30 -1.77
C ALA A 20 14.43 -20.31 -1.93
N LEU A 21 14.26 -19.19 -2.64
CA LEU A 21 15.31 -18.18 -2.76
C LEU A 21 15.60 -17.53 -1.42
N GLY A 22 16.89 -17.36 -1.12
CA GLY A 22 17.30 -16.60 0.06
C GLY A 22 16.95 -15.11 -0.06
N VAL A 23 16.70 -14.47 1.07
CA VAL A 23 16.38 -13.02 1.14
C VAL A 23 17.40 -12.15 0.38
N LYS A 24 18.70 -12.47 0.48
CA LYS A 24 19.76 -11.76 -0.27
C LYS A 24 19.65 -11.95 -1.79
N GLN A 25 19.09 -13.08 -2.24
CA GLN A 25 18.88 -13.33 -3.66
C GLN A 25 17.67 -12.53 -4.18
N ILE A 26 16.60 -12.45 -3.40
CA ILE A 26 15.44 -11.58 -3.70
C ILE A 26 15.87 -10.11 -3.73
N ALA A 27 16.61 -9.64 -2.73
CA ALA A 27 17.10 -8.26 -2.68
C ALA A 27 18.07 -7.91 -3.83
N ALA A 28 18.70 -8.93 -4.45
CA ALA A 28 19.61 -8.75 -5.59
C ALA A 28 18.89 -8.75 -6.95
N LEU A 29 17.58 -9.06 -7.02
CA LEU A 29 16.83 -9.00 -8.26
C LEU A 29 16.73 -7.55 -8.77
N THR A 30 16.91 -7.39 -10.06
CA THR A 30 16.72 -6.10 -10.73
C THR A 30 15.23 -5.74 -10.83
N ARG A 31 14.92 -4.48 -11.09
CA ARG A 31 13.55 -4.02 -11.35
C ARG A 31 12.87 -4.81 -12.47
N SER A 32 13.60 -5.06 -13.58
CA SER A 32 13.08 -5.83 -14.70
C SER A 32 12.79 -7.29 -14.33
N GLN A 33 13.60 -7.89 -13.49
CA GLN A 33 13.38 -9.25 -13.00
C GLN A 33 12.20 -9.34 -12.03
N ILE A 34 12.01 -8.34 -11.17
CA ILE A 34 10.82 -8.23 -10.29
C ILE A 34 9.55 -8.12 -11.14
N GLY A 35 9.52 -7.20 -12.12
CA GLY A 35 8.36 -7.04 -13.01
C GLY A 35 8.10 -8.25 -13.94
N ALA A 36 9.08 -9.15 -14.10
CA ALA A 36 8.94 -10.36 -14.92
C ALA A 36 8.49 -11.60 -14.12
N LEU A 37 8.39 -11.50 -12.78
CA LEU A 37 7.77 -12.56 -11.98
C LEU A 37 6.29 -12.72 -12.41
N THR A 38 5.81 -13.95 -12.43
CA THR A 38 4.38 -14.19 -12.61
C THR A 38 3.62 -13.86 -11.33
N THR A 39 2.30 -13.65 -11.41
CA THR A 39 1.44 -13.45 -10.25
C THR A 39 1.54 -14.61 -9.25
N ASP A 40 1.57 -15.86 -9.74
CA ASP A 40 1.75 -17.05 -8.92
C ASP A 40 3.12 -17.06 -8.20
N GLN A 41 4.17 -16.61 -8.88
CA GLN A 41 5.50 -16.50 -8.27
C GLN A 41 5.52 -15.42 -7.18
N VAL A 42 4.83 -14.30 -7.39
CA VAL A 42 4.72 -13.23 -6.37
C VAL A 42 3.91 -13.72 -5.18
N ALA A 43 2.78 -14.38 -5.39
CA ALA A 43 1.98 -14.98 -4.32
C ALA A 43 2.73 -16.06 -3.53
N ALA A 44 3.68 -16.76 -4.17
CA ALA A 44 4.52 -17.78 -3.52
C ALA A 44 5.71 -17.22 -2.73
N LEU A 45 6.04 -15.93 -2.84
CA LEU A 45 7.08 -15.31 -2.02
C LEU A 45 6.70 -15.38 -0.54
N THR A 46 7.66 -15.69 0.31
CA THR A 46 7.44 -15.67 1.76
C THR A 46 7.33 -14.22 2.26
N THR A 47 6.67 -14.02 3.39
CA THR A 47 6.58 -12.70 4.05
C THR A 47 7.97 -12.09 4.33
N THR A 48 8.95 -12.91 4.68
CA THR A 48 10.34 -12.47 4.87
C THR A 48 10.97 -11.96 3.57
N GLN A 49 10.69 -12.61 2.44
CA GLN A 49 11.16 -12.18 1.11
C GLN A 49 10.49 -10.87 0.69
N ILE A 50 9.19 -10.76 0.88
CA ILE A 50 8.41 -9.55 0.62
C ILE A 50 8.91 -8.37 1.46
N GLY A 51 9.13 -8.58 2.76
CA GLY A 51 9.64 -7.55 3.67
C GLY A 51 11.06 -7.05 3.31
N ALA A 52 11.81 -7.84 2.56
CA ALA A 52 13.17 -7.50 2.10
C ALA A 52 13.19 -6.71 0.77
N LEU A 53 12.06 -6.58 0.07
CA LEU A 53 12.00 -5.80 -1.16
C LEU A 53 12.32 -4.33 -0.87
N SER A 54 13.22 -3.76 -1.66
CA SER A 54 13.48 -2.32 -1.62
C SER A 54 12.32 -1.52 -2.22
N GLY A 55 12.24 -0.23 -1.93
CA GLY A 55 11.23 0.65 -2.54
C GLY A 55 11.27 0.65 -4.07
N THR A 56 12.47 0.56 -4.66
CA THR A 56 12.63 0.49 -6.13
C THR A 56 12.14 -0.84 -6.72
N GLN A 57 12.20 -1.93 -5.96
CA GLN A 57 11.66 -3.22 -6.34
C GLN A 57 10.12 -3.24 -6.19
N LEU A 58 9.59 -2.67 -5.11
CA LEU A 58 8.14 -2.49 -4.93
C LEU A 58 7.52 -1.67 -6.07
N ALA A 59 8.14 -0.55 -6.41
CA ALA A 59 7.69 0.29 -7.53
C ALA A 59 7.81 -0.39 -8.91
N ALA A 60 8.50 -1.53 -9.00
CA ALA A 60 8.65 -2.30 -10.24
C ALA A 60 7.61 -3.43 -10.38
N LEU A 61 6.85 -3.73 -9.33
CA LEU A 61 5.71 -4.66 -9.44
C LEU A 61 4.66 -4.10 -10.41
N THR A 62 4.03 -4.96 -11.18
CA THR A 62 2.85 -4.59 -11.96
C THR A 62 1.61 -4.51 -11.06
N THR A 63 0.53 -3.90 -11.53
CA THR A 63 -0.76 -3.89 -10.83
C THR A 63 -1.26 -5.30 -10.55
N ASP A 64 -1.20 -6.19 -11.56
CA ASP A 64 -1.61 -7.59 -11.41
C ASP A 64 -0.78 -8.34 -10.36
N GLN A 65 0.52 -8.01 -10.26
CA GLN A 65 1.38 -8.57 -9.22
C GLN A 65 1.03 -8.04 -7.83
N VAL A 66 0.60 -6.77 -7.72
CA VAL A 66 0.11 -6.21 -6.46
C VAL A 66 -1.21 -6.85 -6.04
N GLU A 67 -2.16 -7.00 -6.96
CA GLU A 67 -3.43 -7.72 -6.72
C GLU A 67 -3.20 -9.17 -6.26
N ALA A 68 -2.12 -9.82 -6.73
CA ALA A 68 -1.78 -11.18 -6.37
C ALA A 68 -1.10 -11.31 -4.98
N LEU A 69 -0.73 -10.22 -4.32
CA LEU A 69 -0.17 -10.27 -2.96
C LEU A 69 -1.23 -10.77 -1.98
N THR A 70 -0.83 -11.66 -1.09
CA THR A 70 -1.70 -12.04 0.04
C THR A 70 -1.73 -10.94 1.11
N THR A 71 -2.75 -10.93 1.95
CA THR A 71 -2.87 -10.01 3.09
C THR A 71 -1.66 -10.08 4.03
N ASP A 72 -1.14 -11.30 4.30
CA ASP A 72 0.07 -11.49 5.10
C ASP A 72 1.30 -10.88 4.44
N GLN A 73 1.39 -10.96 3.10
CA GLN A 73 2.49 -10.33 2.35
C GLN A 73 2.36 -8.80 2.39
N VAL A 74 1.17 -8.26 2.26
CA VAL A 74 0.92 -6.81 2.39
C VAL A 74 1.31 -6.32 3.78
N ALA A 75 0.88 -6.99 4.84
CA ALA A 75 1.26 -6.65 6.21
C ALA A 75 2.79 -6.72 6.45
N ALA A 76 3.49 -7.61 5.73
CA ALA A 76 4.94 -7.78 5.82
C ALA A 76 5.75 -6.76 5.01
N LEU A 77 5.14 -5.96 4.13
CA LEU A 77 5.83 -4.91 3.38
C LEU A 77 6.52 -3.93 4.33
N ASN A 78 7.76 -3.56 4.00
CA ASN A 78 8.48 -2.59 4.82
C ASN A 78 7.79 -1.21 4.75
N ALA A 79 7.39 -0.67 5.89
CA ALA A 79 6.67 0.60 6.00
C ALA A 79 7.39 1.77 5.28
N LYS A 80 8.72 1.82 5.33
CA LYS A 80 9.48 2.87 4.63
C LYS A 80 9.46 2.71 3.12
N ASN A 81 9.36 1.47 2.64
CA ASN A 81 9.43 1.15 1.22
C ASN A 81 8.06 1.24 0.54
N ILE A 82 6.96 1.07 1.29
CA ILE A 82 5.59 1.16 0.74
C ILE A 82 5.31 2.56 0.13
N ALA A 83 5.94 3.60 0.67
CA ALA A 83 5.84 4.96 0.13
C ALA A 83 6.39 5.10 -1.31
N SER A 84 7.12 4.09 -1.80
CA SER A 84 7.62 4.05 -3.18
C SER A 84 6.62 3.45 -4.18
N MET A 85 5.53 2.85 -3.71
CA MET A 85 4.48 2.34 -4.59
C MET A 85 3.80 3.47 -5.34
N THR A 86 3.46 3.21 -6.59
CA THR A 86 2.76 4.18 -7.43
C THR A 86 1.27 4.24 -7.07
N SER A 87 0.60 5.32 -7.46
CA SER A 87 -0.86 5.44 -7.30
C SER A 87 -1.62 4.29 -7.96
N ALA A 88 -1.16 3.84 -9.14
CA ALA A 88 -1.77 2.71 -9.83
C ALA A 88 -1.64 1.41 -9.03
N GLN A 89 -0.51 1.18 -8.37
CA GLN A 89 -0.29 0.02 -7.52
C GLN A 89 -1.15 0.07 -6.25
N ILE A 90 -1.25 1.25 -5.62
CA ILE A 90 -2.12 1.42 -4.44
C ILE A 90 -3.59 1.27 -4.82
N GLY A 91 -4.03 1.85 -5.95
CA GLY A 91 -5.41 1.73 -6.44
C GLY A 91 -5.78 0.35 -7.00
N ALA A 92 -4.79 -0.54 -7.20
CA ALA A 92 -4.99 -1.93 -7.60
C ALA A 92 -5.11 -2.90 -6.40
N MET A 93 -4.85 -2.41 -5.18
CA MET A 93 -5.08 -3.23 -3.97
C MET A 93 -6.59 -3.42 -3.78
N ASP A 94 -6.99 -4.64 -3.43
CA ASP A 94 -8.36 -4.90 -3.01
C ASP A 94 -8.59 -4.49 -1.54
N SER A 95 -9.86 -4.50 -1.10
CA SER A 95 -10.23 -4.06 0.25
C SER A 95 -9.59 -4.91 1.36
N ASP A 96 -9.42 -6.22 1.15
CA ASP A 96 -8.77 -7.10 2.13
C ASP A 96 -7.26 -6.75 2.27
N GLN A 97 -6.62 -6.42 1.15
CA GLN A 97 -5.22 -5.96 1.13
C GLN A 97 -5.07 -4.59 1.80
N VAL A 98 -6.01 -3.68 1.57
CA VAL A 98 -6.01 -2.35 2.22
C VAL A 98 -6.24 -2.49 3.72
N GLU A 99 -7.15 -3.34 4.16
CA GLU A 99 -7.40 -3.65 5.58
C GLU A 99 -6.18 -4.30 6.26
N ALA A 100 -5.36 -5.04 5.52
CA ALA A 100 -4.13 -5.64 6.04
C ALA A 100 -2.97 -4.65 6.23
N LEU A 101 -3.10 -3.40 5.80
CA LEU A 101 -2.09 -2.37 6.01
C LEU A 101 -1.96 -2.04 7.50
N THR A 102 -0.75 -2.05 7.99
CA THR A 102 -0.47 -1.64 9.37
C THR A 102 -0.47 -0.11 9.52
N SER A 103 -0.75 0.41 10.71
CA SER A 103 -0.68 1.85 11.00
C SER A 103 0.68 2.46 10.63
N ALA A 104 1.79 1.71 10.77
CA ALA A 104 3.12 2.18 10.37
C ALA A 104 3.26 2.33 8.84
N GLN A 105 2.63 1.46 8.06
CA GLN A 105 2.58 1.55 6.61
C GLN A 105 1.70 2.73 6.17
N ILE A 106 0.52 2.87 6.76
CA ILE A 106 -0.41 3.99 6.51
C ILE A 106 0.26 5.35 6.83
N ALA A 107 0.99 5.45 7.94
CA ALA A 107 1.75 6.65 8.30
C ALA A 107 2.82 7.04 7.26
N SER A 108 3.29 6.06 6.48
CA SER A 108 4.31 6.26 5.45
C SER A 108 3.72 6.60 4.08
N LEU A 109 2.41 6.42 3.88
CA LEU A 109 1.73 6.76 2.62
C LEU A 109 1.68 8.27 2.42
N GLY A 110 1.87 8.68 1.16
CA GLY A 110 1.74 10.08 0.75
C GLY A 110 0.32 10.44 0.29
N ALA A 111 0.08 11.72 0.08
CA ALA A 111 -1.20 12.25 -0.38
C ALA A 111 -1.70 11.56 -1.67
N THR A 112 -0.79 11.33 -2.63
CA THR A 112 -1.10 10.69 -3.92
C THR A 112 -1.52 9.21 -3.75
N ALA A 113 -0.93 8.51 -2.78
CA ALA A 113 -1.30 7.14 -2.47
C ALA A 113 -2.72 7.07 -1.86
N LEU A 114 -2.99 7.94 -0.87
CA LEU A 114 -4.32 8.00 -0.24
C LEU A 114 -5.42 8.38 -1.23
N SER A 115 -5.15 9.33 -2.14
CA SER A 115 -6.14 9.72 -3.17
C SER A 115 -6.43 8.62 -4.19
N ALA A 116 -5.54 7.62 -4.31
CA ALA A 116 -5.69 6.50 -5.24
C ALA A 116 -6.50 5.34 -4.64
N MET A 117 -6.68 5.30 -3.32
CA MET A 117 -7.52 4.29 -2.66
C MET A 117 -8.99 4.51 -3.00
N ALA A 118 -9.74 3.43 -3.14
CA ALA A 118 -11.18 3.54 -3.28
C ALA A 118 -11.82 4.10 -1.98
N THR A 119 -12.97 4.73 -2.12
CA THR A 119 -13.69 5.32 -0.99
C THR A 119 -14.06 4.26 0.05
N ASP A 120 -14.49 3.09 -0.43
CA ASP A 120 -14.86 1.95 0.41
C ASP A 120 -13.67 1.36 1.16
N ASP A 121 -12.46 1.41 0.59
CA ASP A 121 -11.23 0.95 1.25
C ASP A 121 -10.89 1.80 2.47
N LEU A 122 -11.04 3.13 2.38
CA LEU A 122 -10.88 4.01 3.55
C LEU A 122 -11.93 3.76 4.64
N ALA A 123 -13.07 3.19 4.26
CA ALA A 123 -14.10 2.78 5.22
C ALA A 123 -13.68 1.55 6.04
N THR A 124 -12.68 0.78 5.61
CA THR A 124 -12.11 -0.34 6.41
C THR A 124 -11.14 0.13 7.49
N PHE A 125 -10.52 1.32 7.34
CA PHE A 125 -9.55 1.82 8.32
C PHE A 125 -10.17 1.92 9.71
N THR A 126 -9.40 1.49 10.69
CA THR A 126 -9.70 1.71 12.11
C THR A 126 -9.47 3.18 12.49
N THR A 127 -9.96 3.60 13.65
CA THR A 127 -9.68 4.95 14.21
C THR A 127 -8.19 5.18 14.43
N ASP A 128 -7.44 4.15 14.84
CA ASP A 128 -5.98 4.23 15.03
C ASP A 128 -5.25 4.43 13.70
N GLU A 129 -5.71 3.79 12.63
CA GLU A 129 -5.17 3.95 11.27
C GLU A 129 -5.49 5.33 10.70
N MET A 130 -6.69 5.84 10.92
CA MET A 130 -7.03 7.23 10.58
C MET A 130 -6.13 8.23 11.30
N ALA A 131 -5.89 8.04 12.59
CA ALA A 131 -4.98 8.86 13.38
C ALA A 131 -3.52 8.73 12.92
N ALA A 132 -3.12 7.58 12.34
CA ALA A 132 -1.77 7.34 11.83
C ALA A 132 -1.49 8.06 10.51
N ILE A 133 -2.50 8.45 9.72
CA ILE A 133 -2.30 9.20 8.47
C ILE A 133 -1.45 10.44 8.74
N SER A 134 -0.39 10.62 7.97
CA SER A 134 0.47 11.79 8.17
C SER A 134 -0.26 13.10 7.87
N VAL A 135 0.08 14.17 8.60
CA VAL A 135 -0.51 15.52 8.42
C VAL A 135 -0.38 16.01 6.97
N LYS A 136 0.72 15.63 6.29
CA LYS A 136 0.92 15.99 4.87
C LYS A 136 0.05 15.18 3.92
N ALA A 137 -0.28 13.95 4.29
CA ALA A 137 -1.02 13.04 3.44
C ALA A 137 -2.53 13.25 3.51
N ILE A 138 -3.05 13.72 4.65
CA ILE A 138 -4.49 13.92 4.84
C ILE A 138 -5.12 14.87 3.80
N ALA A 139 -4.38 15.86 3.35
CA ALA A 139 -4.81 16.78 2.29
C ALA A 139 -4.96 16.11 0.92
N GLY A 140 -4.47 14.88 0.76
CA GLY A 140 -4.63 14.08 -0.46
C GLY A 140 -5.97 13.36 -0.57
N LEU A 141 -6.71 13.23 0.52
CA LEU A 141 -8.06 12.64 0.46
C LEU A 141 -8.98 13.48 -0.43
N SER A 142 -9.77 12.82 -1.28
CA SER A 142 -10.77 13.51 -2.07
C SER A 142 -11.94 13.98 -1.21
N THR A 143 -12.75 14.89 -1.72
CA THR A 143 -13.99 15.35 -1.06
C THR A 143 -14.96 14.19 -0.83
N ASP A 144 -15.06 13.26 -1.79
CA ASP A 144 -15.92 12.09 -1.69
C ASP A 144 -15.43 11.11 -0.62
N GLN A 145 -14.09 10.92 -0.54
CA GLN A 145 -13.48 10.13 0.52
C GLN A 145 -13.74 10.72 1.90
N ILE A 146 -13.63 12.05 2.07
CA ILE A 146 -13.93 12.74 3.33
C ILE A 146 -15.41 12.60 3.69
N ALA A 147 -16.31 12.82 2.74
CA ALA A 147 -17.75 12.73 2.98
C ALA A 147 -18.23 11.31 3.38
N ALA A 148 -17.52 10.29 2.90
CA ALA A 148 -17.82 8.88 3.18
C ALA A 148 -17.26 8.36 4.51
N LEU A 149 -16.36 9.11 5.19
CA LEU A 149 -15.85 8.71 6.50
C LEU A 149 -16.99 8.67 7.53
N SER A 150 -16.95 7.70 8.45
CA SER A 150 -17.82 7.72 9.61
C SER A 150 -17.45 8.87 10.57
N THR A 151 -18.41 9.29 11.40
CA THR A 151 -18.19 10.31 12.44
C THR A 151 -17.02 9.93 13.37
N ASP A 152 -16.94 8.65 13.76
CA ASP A 152 -15.85 8.17 14.62
C ASP A 152 -14.47 8.33 13.98
N LYS A 153 -14.37 8.12 12.65
CA LYS A 153 -13.11 8.30 11.90
C LYS A 153 -12.72 9.77 11.79
N VAL A 154 -13.68 10.64 11.58
CA VAL A 154 -13.43 12.09 11.58
C VAL A 154 -13.02 12.56 12.98
N ALA A 155 -13.70 12.10 14.03
CA ALA A 155 -13.37 12.40 15.43
C ALA A 155 -11.98 11.85 15.85
N ALA A 156 -11.52 10.77 15.21
CA ALA A 156 -10.17 10.21 15.45
C ALA A 156 -9.04 11.06 14.85
N LEU A 157 -9.35 11.98 13.93
CA LEU A 157 -8.33 12.86 13.36
C LEU A 157 -7.82 13.83 14.42
N GLY A 158 -6.49 13.90 14.54
CA GLY A 158 -5.85 14.84 15.45
C GLY A 158 -5.99 16.29 14.99
N VAL A 159 -5.86 17.23 15.93
CA VAL A 159 -5.96 18.68 15.67
C VAL A 159 -5.10 19.13 14.49
N LYS A 160 -3.87 18.59 14.35
CA LYS A 160 -2.98 18.93 13.22
C LYS A 160 -3.47 18.39 11.87
N GLN A 161 -4.13 17.23 11.86
CA GLN A 161 -4.72 16.64 10.66
C GLN A 161 -5.95 17.46 10.24
N ILE A 162 -6.83 17.82 11.18
CA ILE A 162 -7.98 18.69 10.92
C ILE A 162 -7.51 20.06 10.39
N ALA A 163 -6.49 20.66 10.99
CA ALA A 163 -5.93 21.94 10.54
C ALA A 163 -5.27 21.88 9.14
N ALA A 164 -4.91 20.68 8.67
CA ALA A 164 -4.31 20.46 7.36
C ALA A 164 -5.35 20.15 6.27
N LEU A 165 -6.61 19.99 6.62
CA LEU A 165 -7.68 19.79 5.63
C LEU A 165 -7.82 21.05 4.74
N THR A 166 -8.02 20.82 3.46
CA THR A 166 -8.28 21.89 2.50
C THR A 166 -9.70 22.46 2.67
N SER A 167 -9.94 23.67 2.16
CA SER A 167 -11.30 24.27 2.18
C SER A 167 -12.33 23.38 1.50
N GLY A 168 -11.96 22.67 0.41
CA GLY A 168 -12.85 21.71 -0.25
C GLY A 168 -13.20 20.52 0.63
N GLN A 169 -12.21 19.97 1.35
CA GLN A 169 -12.42 18.87 2.28
C GLN A 169 -13.28 19.28 3.48
N ILE A 170 -13.05 20.48 4.04
CA ILE A 170 -13.88 21.03 5.12
C ILE A 170 -15.31 21.24 4.64
N GLY A 171 -15.50 21.76 3.42
CA GLY A 171 -16.84 21.96 2.82
C GLY A 171 -17.55 20.66 2.48
N ALA A 172 -16.84 19.53 2.38
CA ALA A 172 -17.39 18.21 2.11
C ALA A 172 -17.81 17.45 3.38
N LEU A 173 -17.45 17.93 4.57
CA LEU A 173 -17.89 17.33 5.83
C LEU A 173 -19.41 17.43 5.95
N THR A 174 -20.02 16.33 6.32
CA THR A 174 -21.46 16.30 6.65
C THR A 174 -21.74 17.01 8.00
N THR A 175 -22.97 17.38 8.24
CA THR A 175 -23.40 17.98 9.52
C THR A 175 -23.05 17.09 10.72
N ASP A 176 -23.22 15.78 10.57
CA ASP A 176 -22.93 14.82 11.64
C ASP A 176 -21.41 14.68 11.89
N GLN A 177 -20.60 14.76 10.82
CA GLN A 177 -19.15 14.76 10.93
C GLN A 177 -18.60 16.04 11.60
N VAL A 178 -19.25 17.18 11.38
CA VAL A 178 -18.86 18.45 12.02
C VAL A 178 -19.27 18.48 13.50
N ALA A 179 -20.33 17.77 13.88
CA ALA A 179 -20.83 17.70 15.26
C ALA A 179 -20.08 16.67 16.12
N ALA A 180 -19.26 15.78 15.53
CA ALA A 180 -18.51 14.73 16.22
C ALA A 180 -17.15 15.23 16.71
#